data_be2e070aa2c06f323484b42dbf9f2609
#
_entry.id   be2e070aa2c06f323484b42dbf9f2609
#
_cell.length_a   1.000
_cell.length_b   1.000
_cell.length_c   1.000
_cell.angle_alpha   90.00
_cell.angle_beta   90.00
_cell.angle_gamma   90.00
#
_symmetry.space_group_name_H-M   'P 1'
#
loop_
_entity.id
_entity.type
_entity.pdbx_description
1 polymer ?
#
loop_
_entity_poly.entity_id
_entity_poly.type
_entity_poly.pdbx_seq_one_letter_code
_entity_poly.pdbx_strand_id
1 'polypeptide(L)'
;MTARPTSEWRPTPAHARAVVASLVLASIAVLARRPDLLVLAAPFLTAAALGAAARPTTSPIVRQRLGHGVLEEGDTTTWHVDVDDTDGGAETVAAVLDVPVWVDRGHIMGRAVTELADDRTAHLALPVRPTRWGRRRLGPALVVATSPWGAFRAVLRRTDGDQPLTVLPKPAVFDAPSIAVSKAGLVGVHRSPRQGSGNEFAGIREFQPGDRLRRIHWKQSLRTDTLHVTSTHADHDRHVVLLVDALNDVGESDGIDGRASSLDTAFRAAGAIAAHHLGSGDRVSMMVMSANQLRRLAPGNGMRHLDRMSRMMAATDVSARGVDDGRVPPGLGSGALVVVLSPLVAAAALQRAFEMARHGHAVVVIDTLPPDITRNDFTDPRDQVAWRIRLLERQRELRRIQDVGVPVVPWRGPGSLDLVLRELARRPGAAIGRRP
;
A
#
# COMPACT_ATOMS: atom_id res chain seq x y z
N MET A 1 -10.40 29.48 -19.57
CA MET A 1 -11.70 30.04 -19.05
C MET A 1 -12.34 28.94 -18.24
N THR A 2 -12.12 28.92 -16.92
CA THR A 2 -12.75 27.97 -16.01
C THR A 2 -14.17 28.42 -15.73
N ALA A 3 -15.15 27.62 -16.11
CA ALA A 3 -16.55 27.86 -15.79
C ALA A 3 -16.70 28.04 -14.28
N ARG A 4 -17.18 29.19 -13.82
CA ARG A 4 -17.57 29.41 -12.43
C ARG A 4 -18.71 28.42 -12.12
N PRO A 5 -18.57 27.54 -11.13
CA PRO A 5 -19.69 26.70 -10.71
C PRO A 5 -20.75 27.63 -10.13
N THR A 6 -21.94 27.59 -10.68
CA THR A 6 -23.12 28.31 -10.17
C THR A 6 -23.55 27.63 -8.88
N SER A 7 -22.96 28.01 -7.75
CA SER A 7 -23.51 27.67 -6.45
C SER A 7 -24.56 28.70 -6.10
N GLU A 8 -25.79 28.26 -6.05
CA GLU A 8 -26.91 29.13 -5.64
C GLU A 8 -26.98 29.19 -4.11
N TRP A 9 -26.98 30.41 -3.59
CA TRP A 9 -27.32 30.65 -2.20
C TRP A 9 -28.80 30.37 -1.97
N ARG A 10 -29.07 29.45 -1.04
CA ARG A 10 -30.43 29.05 -0.68
C ARG A 10 -30.72 29.43 0.77
N PRO A 11 -31.95 29.93 1.06
CA PRO A 11 -32.33 30.23 2.44
C PRO A 11 -32.25 28.95 3.29
N THR A 12 -31.77 29.10 4.51
CA THR A 12 -31.76 27.99 5.46
C THR A 12 -33.17 27.72 6.00
N PRO A 13 -33.45 26.49 6.46
CA PRO A 13 -34.74 26.23 7.13
C PRO A 13 -34.98 27.10 8.35
N ALA A 14 -33.93 27.55 9.05
CA ALA A 14 -34.00 28.45 10.18
C ALA A 14 -34.52 29.83 9.74
N HIS A 15 -33.92 30.40 8.69
CA HIS A 15 -34.35 31.69 8.14
C HIS A 15 -35.77 31.63 7.61
N ALA A 16 -36.13 30.59 6.86
CA ALA A 16 -37.49 30.39 6.37
C ALA A 16 -38.51 30.32 7.51
N ARG A 17 -38.19 29.60 8.60
CA ARG A 17 -39.05 29.53 9.79
C ARG A 17 -39.17 30.88 10.49
N ALA A 18 -38.09 31.66 10.59
CA ALA A 18 -38.11 32.98 11.18
C ALA A 18 -39.05 33.93 10.39
N VAL A 19 -38.97 33.91 9.05
CA VAL A 19 -39.84 34.66 8.17
C VAL A 19 -41.30 34.24 8.36
N VAL A 20 -41.62 32.96 8.34
CA VAL A 20 -42.96 32.45 8.52
C VAL A 20 -43.49 32.78 9.92
N ALA A 21 -42.71 32.57 10.98
CA ALA A 21 -43.10 32.85 12.34
C ALA A 21 -43.40 34.36 12.54
N SER A 22 -42.56 35.25 12.00
CA SER A 22 -42.80 36.70 12.08
C SER A 22 -44.08 37.10 11.38
N LEU A 23 -44.37 36.57 10.17
CA LEU A 23 -45.58 36.86 9.42
C LEU A 23 -46.84 36.34 10.14
N VAL A 24 -46.78 35.12 10.65
CA VAL A 24 -47.91 34.51 11.37
C VAL A 24 -48.22 35.28 12.65
N LEU A 25 -47.21 35.59 13.47
CA LEU A 25 -47.40 36.36 14.72
C LEU A 25 -47.89 37.77 14.44
N ALA A 26 -47.36 38.44 13.43
CA ALA A 26 -47.84 39.77 13.02
C ALA A 26 -49.30 39.71 12.52
N SER A 27 -49.66 38.71 11.74
CA SER A 27 -51.04 38.53 11.27
C SER A 27 -51.97 38.25 12.44
N ILE A 28 -51.62 37.43 13.40
CA ILE A 28 -52.40 37.15 14.59
C ILE A 28 -52.54 38.44 15.44
N ALA A 29 -51.49 39.22 15.60
CA ALA A 29 -51.52 40.49 16.34
C ALA A 29 -52.55 41.48 15.76
N VAL A 30 -52.58 41.58 14.43
CA VAL A 30 -53.55 42.45 13.72
C VAL A 30 -55.01 41.93 13.86
N LEU A 31 -55.20 40.64 13.57
CA LEU A 31 -56.51 40.00 13.61
C LEU A 31 -57.10 39.99 15.01
N ALA A 32 -56.32 39.70 16.03
CA ALA A 32 -56.71 39.64 17.42
C ALA A 32 -56.72 41.03 18.08
N ARG A 33 -56.29 42.10 17.40
CA ARG A 33 -56.12 43.46 17.91
C ARG A 33 -55.26 43.49 19.19
N ARG A 34 -54.22 42.67 19.23
CA ARG A 34 -53.34 42.52 20.40
C ARG A 34 -51.91 42.92 20.02
N PRO A 35 -51.51 44.19 20.22
CA PRO A 35 -50.22 44.71 19.86
C PRO A 35 -49.02 44.06 20.67
N ASP A 36 -49.30 43.51 21.86
CA ASP A 36 -48.38 42.78 22.67
C ASP A 36 -47.76 41.58 21.92
N LEU A 37 -48.49 40.96 20.99
CA LEU A 37 -47.98 39.87 20.16
C LEU A 37 -46.90 40.32 19.17
N LEU A 38 -46.82 41.62 18.85
CA LEU A 38 -45.74 42.15 18.02
C LEU A 38 -44.38 42.10 18.73
N VAL A 39 -44.36 42.16 20.06
CA VAL A 39 -43.16 42.03 20.84
C VAL A 39 -42.58 40.58 20.69
N LEU A 40 -43.47 39.59 20.63
CA LEU A 40 -43.04 38.19 20.38
C LEU A 40 -42.61 37.99 18.91
N ALA A 41 -43.14 38.75 17.97
CA ALA A 41 -42.73 38.68 16.57
C ALA A 41 -41.36 39.37 16.31
N ALA A 42 -41.02 40.37 17.13
CA ALA A 42 -39.84 41.21 16.94
C ALA A 42 -38.50 40.43 16.76
N PRO A 43 -38.16 39.43 17.57
CA PRO A 43 -36.89 38.70 17.40
C PRO A 43 -36.85 37.89 16.08
N PHE A 44 -37.97 37.35 15.64
CA PHE A 44 -38.05 36.64 14.35
C PHE A 44 -38.01 37.61 13.17
N LEU A 45 -38.64 38.75 13.29
CA LEU A 45 -38.62 39.80 12.28
C LEU A 45 -37.20 40.39 12.13
N THR A 46 -36.55 40.69 13.23
CA THR A 46 -35.17 41.21 13.20
C THR A 46 -34.20 40.18 12.60
N ALA A 47 -34.29 38.92 13.01
CA ALA A 47 -33.46 37.83 12.43
C ALA A 47 -33.76 37.67 10.93
N ALA A 48 -35.01 37.73 10.51
CA ALA A 48 -35.40 37.64 9.10
C ALA A 48 -34.88 38.84 8.28
N ALA A 49 -35.03 40.05 8.82
CA ALA A 49 -34.58 41.28 8.16
C ALA A 49 -33.06 41.37 8.03
N LEU A 50 -32.31 41.08 9.11
CA LEU A 50 -30.84 41.04 9.09
C LEU A 50 -30.32 39.96 8.17
N GLY A 51 -30.93 38.77 8.21
CA GLY A 51 -30.61 37.72 7.30
C GLY A 51 -30.85 38.08 5.83
N ALA A 52 -31.97 38.68 5.52
CA ALA A 52 -32.29 39.13 4.16
C ALA A 52 -31.34 40.25 3.67
N ALA A 53 -30.96 41.18 4.55
CA ALA A 53 -30.02 42.25 4.25
C ALA A 53 -28.59 41.71 3.99
N ALA A 54 -28.23 40.59 4.63
CA ALA A 54 -26.97 39.92 4.46
C ALA A 54 -26.96 38.84 3.33
N ARG A 55 -27.91 38.92 2.38
CA ARG A 55 -28.01 37.97 1.28
C ARG A 55 -26.77 38.08 0.36
N PRO A 56 -25.98 37.01 0.23
CA PRO A 56 -24.81 37.01 -0.65
C PRO A 56 -25.20 37.02 -2.14
N THR A 57 -24.42 37.72 -2.95
CA THR A 57 -24.61 37.82 -4.41
C THR A 57 -23.64 36.99 -5.19
N THR A 58 -22.50 36.66 -4.61
CA THR A 58 -21.40 35.89 -5.21
C THR A 58 -21.18 34.60 -4.42
N SER A 59 -20.49 33.67 -5.03
CA SER A 59 -20.14 32.41 -4.39
C SER A 59 -18.65 32.32 -4.15
N PRO A 60 -18.23 31.83 -2.98
CA PRO A 60 -16.82 31.60 -2.69
C PRO A 60 -16.13 30.68 -3.70
N ILE A 61 -14.85 30.90 -3.93
CA ILE A 61 -14.00 30.04 -4.76
C ILE A 61 -13.37 28.99 -3.85
N VAL A 62 -13.50 27.71 -4.21
CA VAL A 62 -12.94 26.60 -3.44
C VAL A 62 -11.83 25.93 -4.23
N ARG A 63 -10.67 25.81 -3.60
CA ARG A 63 -9.53 25.02 -4.09
C ARG A 63 -9.28 23.87 -3.14
N GLN A 64 -9.09 22.68 -3.69
CA GLN A 64 -8.84 21.48 -2.87
C GLN A 64 -7.60 20.78 -3.37
N ARG A 65 -6.77 20.30 -2.44
CA ARG A 65 -5.56 19.57 -2.76
C ARG A 65 -5.24 18.53 -1.69
N LEU A 66 -4.71 17.39 -2.12
CA LEU A 66 -4.15 16.39 -1.25
C LEU A 66 -2.66 16.71 -0.98
N GLY A 67 -2.23 16.66 0.26
CA GLY A 67 -0.83 16.96 0.62
C GLY A 67 0.14 15.97 -0.04
N HIS A 68 -0.10 14.68 0.13
CA HIS A 68 0.69 13.62 -0.49
C HIS A 68 -0.22 12.58 -1.13
N GLY A 69 0.00 12.32 -2.42
CA GLY A 69 -0.77 11.32 -3.18
C GLY A 69 -0.20 9.90 -3.13
N VAL A 70 0.97 9.71 -2.50
CA VAL A 70 1.63 8.42 -2.30
C VAL A 70 2.09 8.33 -0.86
N LEU A 71 1.65 7.29 -0.15
CA LEU A 71 1.88 7.06 1.28
C LEU A 71 2.08 5.57 1.54
N GLU A 72 2.67 5.22 2.66
CA GLU A 72 2.62 3.87 3.21
C GLU A 72 1.34 3.65 4.05
N GLU A 73 0.98 2.39 4.29
CA GLU A 73 -0.13 2.03 5.19
C GLU A 73 0.09 2.64 6.57
N GLY A 74 -0.93 3.31 7.10
CA GLY A 74 -0.90 3.92 8.42
C GLY A 74 -0.27 5.31 8.49
N ASP A 75 0.35 5.80 7.42
CA ASP A 75 0.83 7.17 7.36
C ASP A 75 -0.34 8.15 7.20
N THR A 76 -0.15 9.38 7.65
CA THR A 76 -1.18 10.40 7.58
C THR A 76 -0.82 11.47 6.57
N THR A 77 -1.78 11.88 5.77
CA THR A 77 -1.71 13.07 4.92
C THR A 77 -2.86 14.01 5.24
N THR A 78 -2.84 15.18 4.63
CA THR A 78 -3.86 16.20 4.87
C THR A 78 -4.57 16.53 3.56
N TRP A 79 -5.89 16.54 3.61
CA TRP A 79 -6.71 17.13 2.57
C TRP A 79 -6.91 18.60 2.90
N HIS A 80 -6.36 19.48 2.09
CA HIS A 80 -6.46 20.91 2.24
C HIS A 80 -7.66 21.44 1.43
N VAL A 81 -8.45 22.27 2.08
CA VAL A 81 -9.56 23.01 1.46
C VAL A 81 -9.33 24.50 1.71
N ASP A 82 -8.98 25.20 0.67
CA ASP A 82 -8.79 26.65 0.69
C ASP A 82 -10.02 27.32 0.08
N VAL A 83 -10.64 28.20 0.81
CA VAL A 83 -11.84 28.93 0.40
C VAL A 83 -11.52 30.43 0.36
N ASP A 84 -11.85 31.06 -0.75
CA ASP A 84 -11.63 32.48 -1.01
C ASP A 84 -13.00 33.14 -1.30
N ASP A 85 -13.41 34.08 -0.45
CA ASP A 85 -14.67 34.82 -0.54
C ASP A 85 -14.39 36.33 -0.62
N THR A 86 -13.47 36.73 -1.49
CA THR A 86 -13.06 38.14 -1.66
C THR A 86 -14.21 39.10 -1.89
N ASP A 87 -15.28 38.62 -2.54
CA ASP A 87 -16.47 39.45 -2.84
C ASP A 87 -17.43 39.59 -1.63
N GLY A 88 -17.19 38.80 -0.57
CA GLY A 88 -17.95 38.82 0.67
C GLY A 88 -19.31 38.13 0.58
N GLY A 89 -19.78 37.63 1.74
CA GLY A 89 -21.07 36.97 1.85
C GLY A 89 -21.08 35.72 2.70
N ALA A 90 -19.94 35.05 2.82
CA ALA A 90 -19.77 33.94 3.75
C ALA A 90 -19.22 34.42 5.09
N GLU A 91 -19.68 33.82 6.19
CA GLU A 91 -19.18 33.99 7.55
C GLU A 91 -18.47 32.73 8.02
N THR A 92 -19.07 31.57 7.78
CA THR A 92 -18.53 30.29 8.17
C THR A 92 -18.47 29.34 6.98
N VAL A 93 -17.47 28.46 7.02
CA VAL A 93 -17.28 27.40 6.04
C VAL A 93 -17.15 26.06 6.75
N ALA A 94 -17.90 25.10 6.29
CA ALA A 94 -17.80 23.70 6.72
C ALA A 94 -17.36 22.82 5.56
N ALA A 95 -16.45 21.89 5.81
CA ALA A 95 -16.04 20.88 4.84
C ALA A 95 -16.29 19.47 5.40
N VAL A 96 -16.77 18.59 4.55
CA VAL A 96 -16.98 17.17 4.84
C VAL A 96 -16.33 16.35 3.73
N LEU A 97 -15.32 15.57 4.10
CA LEU A 97 -14.65 14.66 3.17
C LEU A 97 -15.31 13.28 3.24
N ASP A 98 -15.85 12.83 2.11
CA ASP A 98 -16.28 11.44 1.97
C ASP A 98 -15.08 10.58 1.55
N VAL A 99 -14.76 9.59 2.37
CA VAL A 99 -13.59 8.76 2.17
C VAL A 99 -14.01 7.32 1.87
N PRO A 100 -13.29 6.65 0.97
CA PRO A 100 -13.54 5.25 0.64
C PRO A 100 -13.20 4.32 1.81
N VAL A 101 -13.58 3.06 1.68
CA VAL A 101 -13.15 1.98 2.58
C VAL A 101 -11.62 1.97 2.70
N TRP A 102 -11.11 1.64 3.88
CA TRP A 102 -9.69 1.61 4.23
C TRP A 102 -9.01 2.99 4.35
N VAL A 103 -9.80 4.02 4.54
CA VAL A 103 -9.29 5.35 4.89
C VAL A 103 -9.96 5.81 6.18
N ASP A 104 -9.15 6.02 7.19
CA ASP A 104 -9.60 6.56 8.47
C ASP A 104 -9.72 8.08 8.39
N ARG A 105 -10.78 8.61 9.00
CA ARG A 105 -11.13 10.03 9.05
C ARG A 105 -10.56 10.74 10.27
N GLY A 106 -9.88 10.00 11.14
CA GLY A 106 -9.42 10.53 12.41
C GLY A 106 -10.56 10.96 13.36
N HIS A 107 -10.20 11.61 14.45
CA HIS A 107 -11.15 12.02 15.51
C HIS A 107 -12.22 13.01 15.03
N ILE A 108 -11.96 13.80 14.00
CA ILE A 108 -12.92 14.78 13.45
C ILE A 108 -13.91 14.16 12.46
N MET A 109 -13.88 12.85 12.25
CA MET A 109 -14.77 12.12 11.35
C MET A 109 -14.81 12.68 9.91
N GLY A 110 -13.71 13.29 9.45
CA GLY A 110 -13.62 13.94 8.14
C GLY A 110 -14.41 15.22 8.01
N ARG A 111 -14.70 15.91 9.12
CA ARG A 111 -15.45 17.18 9.17
C ARG A 111 -14.60 18.28 9.77
N ALA A 112 -14.68 19.47 9.20
CA ALA A 112 -14.08 20.66 9.76
C ALA A 112 -15.00 21.86 9.52
N VAL A 113 -15.01 22.78 10.46
CA VAL A 113 -15.76 24.04 10.37
C VAL A 113 -14.82 25.15 10.83
N THR A 114 -14.80 26.24 10.11
CA THR A 114 -14.05 27.44 10.48
C THR A 114 -14.81 28.70 10.07
N GLU A 115 -14.52 29.80 10.72
CA GLU A 115 -14.93 31.13 10.28
C GLU A 115 -13.94 31.64 9.22
N LEU A 116 -14.39 32.56 8.38
CA LEU A 116 -13.47 33.25 7.48
C LEU A 116 -12.63 34.24 8.28
N ALA A 117 -11.34 34.29 7.95
CA ALA A 117 -10.43 35.29 8.52
C ALA A 117 -10.74 36.71 7.99
N ASP A 118 -10.08 37.72 8.56
CA ASP A 118 -10.27 39.13 8.18
C ASP A 118 -9.96 39.41 6.70
N ASP A 119 -9.07 38.61 6.10
CA ASP A 119 -8.72 38.64 4.67
C ASP A 119 -9.71 37.91 3.77
N ARG A 120 -10.85 37.49 4.31
CA ARG A 120 -11.88 36.72 3.62
C ARG A 120 -11.44 35.36 3.09
N THR A 121 -10.45 34.77 3.71
CA THR A 121 -9.98 33.42 3.39
C THR A 121 -10.32 32.43 4.52
N ALA A 122 -10.47 31.17 4.16
CA ALA A 122 -10.61 30.09 5.14
C ALA A 122 -9.75 28.88 4.68
N HIS A 123 -9.01 28.34 5.63
CA HIS A 123 -8.16 27.16 5.41
C HIS A 123 -8.61 26.02 6.31
N LEU A 124 -9.06 24.94 5.71
CA LEU A 124 -9.41 23.73 6.45
C LEU A 124 -8.44 22.61 6.12
N ALA A 125 -8.06 21.89 7.15
CA ALA A 125 -7.15 20.75 7.09
C ALA A 125 -7.87 19.51 7.62
N LEU A 126 -8.11 18.53 6.75
CA LEU A 126 -8.79 17.29 7.08
C LEU A 126 -7.75 16.15 7.04
N PRO A 127 -7.44 15.50 8.17
CA PRO A 127 -6.51 14.41 8.20
C PRO A 127 -7.09 13.19 7.47
N VAL A 128 -6.25 12.51 6.71
CA VAL A 128 -6.56 11.31 5.94
C VAL A 128 -5.49 10.28 6.25
N ARG A 129 -5.89 9.13 6.82
CA ARG A 129 -4.99 8.03 7.17
C ARG A 129 -5.45 6.75 6.48
N PRO A 130 -4.81 6.33 5.38
CA PRO A 130 -5.11 5.06 4.75
C PRO A 130 -4.61 3.90 5.62
N THR A 131 -5.48 2.91 5.85
CA THR A 131 -5.20 1.77 6.72
C THR A 131 -4.82 0.51 5.97
N ARG A 132 -5.03 0.45 4.64
CA ARG A 132 -4.68 -0.69 3.80
C ARG A 132 -4.10 -0.22 2.48
N TRP A 133 -3.11 -0.92 1.98
CA TRP A 133 -2.49 -0.69 0.67
C TRP A 133 -3.50 -0.73 -0.48
N GLY A 134 -3.12 -0.16 -1.60
CA GLY A 134 -3.93 -0.15 -2.82
C GLY A 134 -4.06 1.23 -3.46
N ARG A 135 -4.66 1.29 -4.62
CA ARG A 135 -5.01 2.53 -5.31
C ARG A 135 -6.42 2.93 -4.96
N ARG A 136 -6.59 4.16 -4.55
CA ARG A 136 -7.89 4.73 -4.17
C ARG A 136 -8.10 6.04 -4.87
N ARG A 137 -9.35 6.46 -4.92
CA ARG A 137 -9.73 7.80 -5.34
C ARG A 137 -10.42 8.47 -4.18
N LEU A 138 -9.91 9.62 -3.77
CA LEU A 138 -10.54 10.48 -2.79
C LEU A 138 -11.35 11.52 -3.57
N GLY A 139 -12.66 11.52 -3.35
CA GLY A 139 -13.54 12.54 -3.90
C GLY A 139 -13.28 13.90 -3.25
N PRO A 140 -13.69 14.99 -3.91
CA PRO A 140 -13.59 16.31 -3.32
C PRO A 140 -14.45 16.39 -2.05
N ALA A 141 -13.95 17.12 -1.04
CA ALA A 141 -14.76 17.42 0.13
C ALA A 141 -15.99 18.24 -0.30
N LEU A 142 -17.13 17.92 0.28
CA LEU A 142 -18.32 18.75 0.19
C LEU A 142 -18.09 19.98 1.05
N VAL A 143 -18.06 21.15 0.43
CA VAL A 143 -17.88 22.43 1.14
C VAL A 143 -19.21 23.17 1.18
N VAL A 144 -19.56 23.64 2.37
CA VAL A 144 -20.77 24.43 2.59
C VAL A 144 -20.37 25.77 3.19
N ALA A 145 -20.70 26.86 2.53
CA ALA A 145 -20.55 28.20 3.07
C ALA A 145 -21.89 28.67 3.65
N THR A 146 -21.82 29.40 4.76
CA THR A 146 -23.01 29.97 5.44
C THR A 146 -22.85 31.47 5.55
N SER A 147 -23.90 32.23 5.24
CA SER A 147 -23.92 33.68 5.38
C SER A 147 -24.06 34.10 6.84
N PRO A 148 -23.83 35.40 7.15
CA PRO A 148 -24.11 35.96 8.45
C PRO A 148 -25.53 35.62 8.95
N TRP A 149 -25.65 35.43 10.26
CA TRP A 149 -26.87 34.99 10.93
C TRP A 149 -27.38 33.60 10.50
N GLY A 150 -26.60 32.82 9.77
CA GLY A 150 -27.03 31.53 9.25
C GLY A 150 -28.22 31.58 8.31
N ALA A 151 -28.48 32.75 7.67
CA ALA A 151 -29.66 32.97 6.88
C ALA A 151 -29.64 32.23 5.54
N PHE A 152 -28.52 32.20 4.85
CA PHE A 152 -28.34 31.52 3.57
C PHE A 152 -27.19 30.53 3.66
N ARG A 153 -27.25 29.48 2.83
CA ARG A 153 -26.18 28.52 2.64
C ARG A 153 -25.94 28.29 1.15
N ALA A 154 -24.69 28.13 0.79
CA ALA A 154 -24.25 27.67 -0.52
C ALA A 154 -23.51 26.33 -0.41
N VAL A 155 -23.90 25.38 -1.25
CA VAL A 155 -23.17 24.11 -1.39
C VAL A 155 -22.19 24.26 -2.54
N LEU A 156 -20.92 24.35 -2.21
CA LEU A 156 -19.84 24.58 -3.16
C LEU A 156 -19.37 23.21 -3.69
N ARG A 157 -20.00 22.77 -4.77
CA ARG A 157 -19.58 21.54 -5.45
C ARG A 157 -18.49 21.88 -6.44
N ARG A 158 -17.33 21.29 -6.25
CA ARG A 158 -16.30 21.33 -7.28
C ARG A 158 -16.45 20.17 -8.24
N THR A 159 -16.30 20.44 -9.52
CA THR A 159 -16.31 19.45 -10.60
C THR A 159 -14.92 18.86 -10.89
N ASP A 160 -13.88 19.37 -10.25
CA ASP A 160 -12.53 18.86 -10.44
C ASP A 160 -12.41 17.48 -9.76
N GLY A 161 -12.10 16.50 -10.57
CA GLY A 161 -12.21 15.08 -10.30
C GLY A 161 -11.51 14.59 -9.04
N ASP A 162 -11.80 13.35 -8.71
CA ASP A 162 -11.19 12.59 -7.63
C ASP A 162 -9.67 12.68 -7.69
N GLN A 163 -9.04 12.85 -6.55
CA GLN A 163 -7.59 12.82 -6.43
C GLN A 163 -7.09 11.38 -6.21
N PRO A 164 -6.12 10.93 -7.00
CA PRO A 164 -5.57 9.60 -6.81
C PRO A 164 -4.72 9.52 -5.55
N LEU A 165 -4.97 8.52 -4.73
CA LEU A 165 -4.18 8.14 -3.58
C LEU A 165 -3.62 6.74 -3.81
N THR A 166 -2.29 6.62 -3.81
CA THR A 166 -1.60 5.33 -3.88
C THR A 166 -1.03 5.01 -2.50
N VAL A 167 -1.52 3.93 -1.91
CA VAL A 167 -1.07 3.45 -0.60
C VAL A 167 -0.16 2.25 -0.81
N LEU A 168 1.07 2.37 -0.41
CA LEU A 168 2.08 1.33 -0.52
C LEU A 168 1.95 0.36 0.67
N PRO A 169 2.13 -0.95 0.47
CA PRO A 169 2.19 -1.88 1.59
C PRO A 169 3.41 -1.58 2.44
N LYS A 170 3.23 -1.47 3.75
CA LYS A 170 4.31 -1.24 4.69
C LYS A 170 5.10 -2.52 4.89
N PRO A 171 6.40 -2.54 4.60
CA PRO A 171 7.21 -3.73 4.84
C PRO A 171 7.14 -4.16 6.30
N ALA A 172 7.05 -5.47 6.57
CA ALA A 172 7.11 -5.97 7.93
C ALA A 172 8.44 -5.57 8.58
N VAL A 173 8.39 -4.98 9.77
CA VAL A 173 9.58 -4.52 10.49
C VAL A 173 10.32 -5.73 11.05
N PHE A 174 11.64 -5.73 10.97
CA PHE A 174 12.49 -6.70 11.65
C PHE A 174 12.63 -6.33 13.12
N ASP A 175 12.11 -7.15 14.01
CA ASP A 175 12.30 -7.02 15.46
C ASP A 175 13.62 -7.67 15.95
N ALA A 176 14.67 -7.58 15.17
CA ALA A 176 15.95 -8.09 15.59
C ALA A 176 17.02 -6.98 15.70
N PRO A 177 17.04 -6.20 16.80
CA PRO A 177 18.24 -5.43 17.13
C PRO A 177 19.39 -6.35 17.57
N SER A 178 19.18 -7.67 17.76
CA SER A 178 20.16 -8.57 18.37
C SER A 178 20.68 -9.69 17.48
N ILE A 179 20.14 -9.89 16.32
CA ILE A 179 20.79 -10.66 15.28
C ILE A 179 21.17 -9.67 14.18
N ALA A 180 22.12 -8.80 14.46
CA ALA A 180 23.21 -8.64 13.53
C ALA A 180 23.70 -10.08 13.29
N VAL A 181 22.97 -10.82 12.42
CA VAL A 181 23.58 -11.98 11.76
C VAL A 181 24.85 -11.38 11.26
N SER A 182 25.89 -11.69 12.00
CA SER A 182 27.22 -11.15 11.79
C SER A 182 27.36 -11.14 10.29
N LYS A 183 27.62 -9.98 9.68
CA LYS A 183 27.95 -9.91 8.26
C LYS A 183 29.00 -10.98 7.91
N ALA A 184 29.76 -11.43 8.90
CA ALA A 184 30.65 -12.55 8.86
C ALA A 184 30.00 -13.93 8.61
N GLY A 185 28.74 -14.17 9.09
CA GLY A 185 28.06 -15.45 8.86
C GLY A 185 27.38 -15.53 7.48
N LEU A 186 26.87 -14.43 6.96
CA LEU A 186 26.34 -14.37 5.59
C LEU A 186 27.46 -14.25 4.55
N VAL A 187 28.55 -13.57 4.87
CA VAL A 187 29.78 -13.54 4.04
C VAL A 187 30.39 -14.94 3.90
N GLY A 188 30.27 -15.81 4.91
CA GLY A 188 30.73 -17.20 4.85
C GLY A 188 29.92 -18.12 3.93
N VAL A 189 28.63 -17.83 3.69
CA VAL A 189 27.72 -18.68 2.91
C VAL A 189 27.78 -18.38 1.39
N HIS A 190 28.31 -17.23 0.99
CA HIS A 190 28.30 -16.76 -0.40
C HIS A 190 29.65 -16.79 -1.10
N ARG A 191 30.61 -17.45 -0.54
CA ARG A 191 31.85 -17.75 -1.27
C ARG A 191 31.54 -18.75 -2.38
N SER A 192 31.37 -18.23 -3.59
CA SER A 192 31.46 -19.13 -4.73
C SER A 192 32.83 -19.78 -4.71
N PRO A 193 32.93 -21.11 -4.71
CA PRO A 193 34.21 -21.76 -4.91
C PRO A 193 34.75 -21.54 -6.33
N ARG A 194 33.95 -20.90 -7.21
CA ARG A 194 34.38 -20.61 -8.59
C ARG A 194 35.17 -19.29 -8.61
N GLN A 195 36.36 -19.36 -9.13
CA GLN A 195 37.18 -18.19 -9.46
C GLN A 195 36.49 -17.40 -10.57
N GLY A 196 36.39 -16.08 -10.40
CA GLY A 196 35.71 -15.20 -11.31
C GLY A 196 36.35 -13.82 -11.43
N SER A 197 35.61 -12.85 -11.91
CA SER A 197 36.11 -11.49 -12.15
C SER A 197 35.69 -10.47 -11.09
N GLY A 198 35.30 -10.90 -9.89
CA GLY A 198 34.94 -10.02 -8.79
C GLY A 198 36.10 -9.29 -8.14
N ASN A 199 35.86 -8.57 -7.05
CA ASN A 199 36.86 -7.74 -6.37
C ASN A 199 37.48 -8.42 -5.13
N GLU A 200 36.92 -9.54 -4.66
CA GLU A 200 37.42 -10.23 -3.47
C GLU A 200 38.56 -11.19 -3.83
N PHE A 201 39.68 -11.08 -3.11
CA PHE A 201 40.86 -11.90 -3.32
C PHE A 201 40.58 -13.38 -3.01
N ALA A 202 40.76 -14.27 -3.99
CA ALA A 202 40.58 -15.70 -3.85
C ALA A 202 41.94 -16.44 -3.69
N GLY A 203 42.98 -15.92 -4.27
CA GLY A 203 44.31 -16.54 -4.24
C GLY A 203 45.21 -16.05 -5.37
N ILE A 204 46.40 -16.65 -5.46
CA ILE A 204 47.35 -16.45 -6.56
C ILE A 204 47.47 -17.78 -7.28
N ARG A 205 47.30 -17.79 -8.61
CA ARG A 205 47.48 -18.96 -9.46
C ARG A 205 48.39 -18.65 -10.66
N GLU A 206 48.85 -19.66 -11.33
CA GLU A 206 49.59 -19.47 -12.58
C GLU A 206 48.71 -18.81 -13.68
N PHE A 207 49.35 -17.98 -14.48
CA PHE A 207 48.74 -17.30 -15.61
C PHE A 207 48.28 -18.30 -16.68
N GLN A 208 47.07 -18.15 -17.17
CA GLN A 208 46.52 -18.93 -18.27
C GLN A 208 46.15 -18.00 -19.45
N PRO A 209 46.25 -18.51 -20.70
CA PRO A 209 45.80 -17.76 -21.87
C PRO A 209 44.34 -17.27 -21.68
N GLY A 210 44.10 -15.96 -21.81
CA GLY A 210 42.81 -15.33 -21.56
C GLY A 210 42.76 -14.51 -20.27
N ASP A 211 43.73 -14.62 -19.39
CA ASP A 211 43.82 -13.80 -18.20
C ASP A 211 44.19 -12.35 -18.53
N ARG A 212 43.62 -11.42 -17.76
CA ARG A 212 43.89 -9.97 -17.94
C ARG A 212 45.27 -9.62 -17.38
N LEU A 213 46.15 -9.05 -18.21
CA LEU A 213 47.53 -8.69 -17.85
C LEU A 213 47.60 -7.75 -16.62
N ARG A 214 46.61 -6.89 -16.42
CA ARG A 214 46.53 -5.98 -15.25
C ARG A 214 46.40 -6.73 -13.91
N ARG A 215 46.08 -8.02 -13.90
CA ARG A 215 45.94 -8.87 -12.70
C ARG A 215 47.20 -9.67 -12.39
N ILE A 216 48.28 -9.47 -13.12
CA ILE A 216 49.58 -10.15 -12.85
C ILE A 216 50.07 -9.71 -11.48
N HIS A 217 50.38 -10.71 -10.66
CA HIS A 217 50.99 -10.53 -9.34
C HIS A 217 52.52 -10.54 -9.47
N TRP A 218 53.09 -9.39 -9.84
CA TRP A 218 54.50 -9.27 -10.19
C TRP A 218 55.45 -9.77 -9.11
N LYS A 219 55.16 -9.53 -7.83
CA LYS A 219 55.99 -9.97 -6.72
C LYS A 219 56.12 -11.50 -6.65
N GLN A 220 55.05 -12.25 -6.90
CA GLN A 220 55.10 -13.72 -6.92
C GLN A 220 55.73 -14.22 -8.21
N SER A 221 55.41 -13.62 -9.34
CA SER A 221 55.94 -13.99 -10.64
C SER A 221 57.47 -13.88 -10.71
N LEU A 222 58.04 -12.83 -10.11
CA LEU A 222 59.51 -12.65 -10.03
C LEU A 222 60.20 -13.65 -9.08
N ARG A 223 59.48 -14.23 -8.12
CA ARG A 223 60.05 -15.21 -7.18
C ARG A 223 60.06 -16.63 -7.73
N THR A 224 59.12 -16.96 -8.61
CA THR A 224 58.87 -18.31 -9.12
C THR A 224 59.33 -18.47 -10.57
N ASP A 225 59.74 -17.38 -11.20
CA ASP A 225 60.10 -17.29 -12.64
C ASP A 225 59.00 -17.75 -13.59
N THR A 226 57.74 -17.73 -13.09
CA THR A 226 56.53 -18.04 -13.85
C THR A 226 55.47 -16.95 -13.61
N LEU A 227 54.68 -16.61 -14.65
CA LEU A 227 53.68 -15.61 -14.51
C LEU A 227 52.53 -16.08 -13.60
N HIS A 228 52.23 -15.32 -12.57
CA HIS A 228 51.11 -15.54 -11.65
C HIS A 228 50.12 -14.42 -11.73
N VAL A 229 48.83 -14.74 -11.60
CA VAL A 229 47.74 -13.78 -11.55
C VAL A 229 47.00 -13.86 -10.22
N THR A 230 46.55 -12.69 -9.77
CA THR A 230 45.60 -12.61 -8.65
C THR A 230 44.26 -13.12 -9.13
N SER A 231 43.79 -14.23 -8.57
CA SER A 231 42.42 -14.72 -8.76
C SER A 231 41.52 -14.08 -7.75
N THR A 232 40.33 -13.75 -8.18
CA THR A 232 39.25 -13.20 -7.34
C THR A 232 38.07 -14.14 -7.34
N HIS A 233 37.29 -14.12 -6.25
CA HIS A 233 36.01 -14.81 -6.26
C HIS A 233 35.05 -14.14 -7.24
N ALA A 234 34.20 -14.91 -7.87
CA ALA A 234 33.14 -14.32 -8.70
C ALA A 234 32.20 -13.51 -7.80
N ASP A 235 31.95 -12.24 -8.16
CA ASP A 235 30.88 -11.50 -7.53
C ASP A 235 29.57 -12.19 -7.93
N HIS A 236 28.98 -12.91 -7.01
CA HIS A 236 27.65 -13.43 -7.21
C HIS A 236 26.65 -12.30 -6.89
N ASP A 237 26.23 -11.58 -7.92
CA ASP A 237 24.96 -10.90 -7.89
C ASP A 237 23.88 -11.97 -7.68
N ARG A 238 23.52 -12.22 -6.41
CA ARG A 238 22.46 -13.16 -6.12
C ARG A 238 21.17 -12.59 -6.69
N HIS A 239 20.51 -13.35 -7.56
CA HIS A 239 19.22 -12.98 -8.09
C HIS A 239 18.13 -13.63 -7.24
N VAL A 240 17.31 -12.81 -6.59
CA VAL A 240 16.13 -13.22 -5.83
C VAL A 240 14.87 -12.92 -6.63
N VAL A 241 14.02 -13.91 -6.78
CA VAL A 241 12.74 -13.81 -7.49
C VAL A 241 11.62 -13.93 -6.45
N LEU A 242 10.85 -12.89 -6.27
CA LEU A 242 9.66 -12.93 -5.43
C LEU A 242 8.45 -13.26 -6.31
N LEU A 243 7.82 -14.39 -6.07
CA LEU A 243 6.58 -14.80 -6.71
C LEU A 243 5.43 -14.67 -5.71
N VAL A 244 4.58 -13.68 -5.91
CA VAL A 244 3.45 -13.40 -5.01
C VAL A 244 2.17 -13.90 -5.63
N ASP A 245 1.47 -14.75 -4.90
CA ASP A 245 0.15 -15.27 -5.25
C ASP A 245 -0.93 -14.27 -4.78
N ALA A 246 -1.52 -13.57 -5.74
CA ALA A 246 -2.64 -12.66 -5.55
C ALA A 246 -3.91 -13.16 -6.28
N LEU A 247 -4.00 -14.47 -6.54
CA LEU A 247 -5.19 -15.09 -7.14
C LEU A 247 -6.37 -15.10 -6.16
N ASN A 248 -6.07 -15.27 -4.88
CA ASN A 248 -7.06 -15.29 -3.81
C ASN A 248 -6.54 -14.48 -2.62
N ASP A 249 -7.40 -13.62 -2.09
CA ASP A 249 -7.19 -12.99 -0.79
C ASP A 249 -8.04 -13.74 0.24
N VAL A 250 -7.39 -14.36 1.22
CA VAL A 250 -8.04 -15.24 2.20
C VAL A 250 -7.98 -14.59 3.58
N GLY A 251 -9.11 -14.58 4.28
CA GLY A 251 -9.29 -13.87 5.53
C GLY A 251 -9.70 -12.42 5.34
N GLU A 252 -10.34 -11.87 6.35
CA GLU A 252 -10.72 -10.46 6.37
C GLU A 252 -9.53 -9.59 6.81
N SER A 253 -9.37 -8.47 6.14
CA SER A 253 -8.39 -7.46 6.55
C SER A 253 -9.07 -6.41 7.42
N ASP A 254 -8.47 -6.07 8.55
CA ASP A 254 -8.84 -4.91 9.36
C ASP A 254 -7.82 -3.75 9.18
N GLY A 255 -6.97 -3.87 8.14
CA GLY A 255 -5.94 -2.89 7.82
C GLY A 255 -4.63 -3.09 8.60
N ILE A 256 -3.83 -2.02 8.70
CA ILE A 256 -2.49 -2.07 9.32
C ILE A 256 -2.54 -2.25 10.84
N ASP A 257 -3.61 -1.80 11.49
CA ASP A 257 -3.76 -1.83 12.94
C ASP A 257 -4.53 -3.06 13.43
N GLY A 258 -5.02 -3.93 12.52
CA GLY A 258 -5.85 -5.08 12.84
C GLY A 258 -5.38 -6.38 12.21
N ARG A 259 -6.33 -7.29 11.98
CA ARG A 259 -6.04 -8.57 11.32
C ARG A 259 -5.57 -8.34 9.90
N ALA A 260 -4.59 -9.12 9.48
CA ALA A 260 -4.09 -9.09 8.12
C ALA A 260 -4.72 -10.23 7.31
N SER A 261 -5.14 -9.95 6.08
CA SER A 261 -5.48 -11.00 5.12
C SER A 261 -4.23 -11.73 4.63
N SER A 262 -4.41 -12.80 3.87
CA SER A 262 -3.30 -13.53 3.27
C SER A 262 -2.47 -12.66 2.33
N LEU A 263 -3.11 -11.74 1.61
CA LEU A 263 -2.43 -10.86 0.67
C LEU A 263 -1.76 -9.67 1.35
N ASP A 264 -2.35 -9.14 2.44
CA ASP A 264 -1.67 -8.16 3.29
C ASP A 264 -0.36 -8.74 3.83
N THR A 265 -0.43 -9.98 4.33
CA THR A 265 0.74 -10.74 4.82
C THR A 265 1.76 -10.96 3.71
N ALA A 266 1.31 -11.39 2.52
CA ALA A 266 2.19 -11.65 1.39
C ALA A 266 2.94 -10.39 0.93
N PHE A 267 2.25 -9.25 0.81
CA PHE A 267 2.87 -8.01 0.36
C PHE A 267 3.81 -7.40 1.40
N ARG A 268 3.44 -7.43 2.68
CA ARG A 268 4.32 -6.96 3.77
C ARG A 268 5.57 -7.84 3.89
N ALA A 269 5.42 -9.16 3.74
CA ALA A 269 6.53 -10.11 3.71
C ALA A 269 7.43 -9.90 2.47
N ALA A 270 6.84 -9.75 1.28
CA ALA A 270 7.57 -9.50 0.05
C ALA A 270 8.37 -8.19 0.13
N GLY A 271 7.77 -7.13 0.68
CA GLY A 271 8.45 -5.86 0.93
C GLY A 271 9.65 -6.00 1.86
N ALA A 272 9.48 -6.74 2.97
CA ALA A 272 10.55 -6.98 3.95
C ALA A 272 11.72 -7.79 3.35
N ILE A 273 11.43 -8.86 2.61
CA ILE A 273 12.43 -9.69 1.95
C ILE A 273 13.15 -8.89 0.86
N ALA A 274 12.39 -8.12 0.06
CA ALA A 274 12.97 -7.25 -0.96
C ALA A 274 13.91 -6.21 -0.35
N ALA A 275 13.48 -5.53 0.72
CA ALA A 275 14.28 -4.51 1.41
C ALA A 275 15.59 -5.12 1.96
N HIS A 276 15.53 -6.32 2.54
CA HIS A 276 16.70 -7.01 3.06
C HIS A 276 17.73 -7.33 1.95
N HIS A 277 17.27 -7.97 0.87
CA HIS A 277 18.16 -8.37 -0.22
C HIS A 277 18.70 -7.18 -1.02
N LEU A 278 17.85 -6.19 -1.30
CA LEU A 278 18.29 -4.95 -1.96
C LEU A 278 19.27 -4.14 -1.11
N GLY A 279 19.06 -4.14 0.23
CA GLY A 279 20.00 -3.54 1.19
C GLY A 279 21.34 -4.28 1.27
N SER A 280 21.38 -5.57 0.96
CA SER A 280 22.59 -6.40 0.87
C SER A 280 23.28 -6.31 -0.50
N GLY A 281 22.72 -5.55 -1.46
CA GLY A 281 23.26 -5.40 -2.81
C GLY A 281 22.82 -6.47 -3.81
N ASP A 282 21.94 -7.39 -3.42
CA ASP A 282 21.38 -8.42 -4.30
C ASP A 282 20.45 -7.79 -5.36
N ARG A 283 20.25 -8.52 -6.46
CA ARG A 283 19.26 -8.17 -7.48
C ARG A 283 17.94 -8.86 -7.16
N VAL A 284 16.87 -8.10 -7.12
CA VAL A 284 15.53 -8.64 -6.84
C VAL A 284 14.63 -8.42 -8.04
N SER A 285 13.87 -9.44 -8.42
CA SER A 285 12.75 -9.33 -9.36
C SER A 285 11.46 -9.74 -8.67
N MET A 286 10.33 -9.27 -9.17
CA MET A 286 9.02 -9.59 -8.62
C MET A 286 8.06 -10.03 -9.71
N MET A 287 7.26 -11.03 -9.38
CA MET A 287 6.13 -11.47 -10.18
C MET A 287 4.90 -11.54 -9.28
N VAL A 288 3.80 -10.95 -9.71
CA VAL A 288 2.51 -11.01 -9.01
C VAL A 288 1.53 -11.72 -9.91
N MET A 289 1.06 -12.88 -9.45
CA MET A 289 0.02 -13.66 -10.11
C MET A 289 -1.33 -13.11 -9.66
N SER A 290 -2.04 -12.44 -10.55
CA SER A 290 -3.41 -11.97 -10.32
C SER A 290 -4.34 -12.53 -11.37
N ALA A 291 -5.64 -12.45 -11.11
CA ALA A 291 -6.68 -13.02 -11.94
C ALA A 291 -6.61 -12.68 -13.43
N ASN A 292 -6.21 -11.47 -13.75
CA ASN A 292 -6.28 -10.96 -15.13
C ASN A 292 -4.92 -10.96 -15.84
N GLN A 293 -3.81 -11.03 -15.09
CA GLN A 293 -2.48 -10.96 -15.68
C GLN A 293 -1.37 -11.35 -14.71
N LEU A 294 -0.35 -11.97 -15.25
CA LEU A 294 0.95 -12.08 -14.57
C LEU A 294 1.70 -10.76 -14.74
N ARG A 295 1.82 -10.00 -13.66
CA ARG A 295 2.63 -8.76 -13.66
C ARG A 295 4.07 -9.09 -13.31
N ARG A 296 5.00 -8.57 -14.07
CA ARG A 296 6.42 -8.83 -13.87
C ARG A 296 7.22 -7.55 -13.77
N LEU A 297 8.10 -7.48 -12.77
CA LEU A 297 9.13 -6.47 -12.65
C LEU A 297 10.50 -7.13 -12.85
N ALA A 298 11.25 -6.62 -13.82
CA ALA A 298 12.58 -7.14 -14.16
C ALA A 298 13.55 -7.00 -12.97
N PRO A 299 14.64 -7.80 -12.94
CA PRO A 299 15.65 -7.69 -11.88
C PRO A 299 16.26 -6.29 -11.80
N GLY A 300 16.35 -5.77 -10.58
CA GLY A 300 16.94 -4.46 -10.30
C GLY A 300 17.54 -4.45 -8.89
N ASN A 301 18.18 -3.35 -8.55
CA ASN A 301 18.84 -3.14 -7.26
C ASN A 301 18.52 -1.75 -6.69
N GLY A 302 18.81 -1.56 -5.40
CA GLY A 302 18.69 -0.29 -4.69
C GLY A 302 17.25 0.10 -4.32
N MET A 303 17.13 1.16 -3.50
CA MET A 303 15.86 1.57 -2.89
C MET A 303 14.81 2.07 -3.91
N ARG A 304 15.24 2.64 -5.03
CA ARG A 304 14.31 3.02 -6.11
C ARG A 304 13.62 1.81 -6.74
N HIS A 305 14.28 0.66 -6.72
CA HIS A 305 13.67 -0.58 -7.20
C HIS A 305 12.64 -1.10 -6.20
N LEU A 306 12.90 -0.99 -4.90
CA LEU A 306 11.94 -1.30 -3.85
C LEU A 306 10.65 -0.47 -4.01
N ASP A 307 10.77 0.84 -4.25
CA ASP A 307 9.61 1.70 -4.49
C ASP A 307 8.78 1.23 -5.71
N ARG A 308 9.44 0.82 -6.81
CA ARG A 308 8.73 0.24 -7.97
C ARG A 308 8.00 -1.05 -7.62
N MET A 309 8.59 -1.91 -6.79
CA MET A 309 7.97 -3.15 -6.31
C MET A 309 6.73 -2.82 -5.46
N SER A 310 6.84 -1.90 -4.51
CA SER A 310 5.74 -1.46 -3.65
C SER A 310 4.59 -0.85 -4.47
N ARG A 311 4.91 -0.03 -5.48
CA ARG A 311 3.90 0.51 -6.41
C ARG A 311 3.23 -0.57 -7.26
N MET A 312 3.96 -1.61 -7.65
CA MET A 312 3.38 -2.75 -8.37
C MET A 312 2.42 -3.54 -7.49
N MET A 313 2.78 -3.77 -6.22
CA MET A 313 1.89 -4.39 -5.24
C MET A 313 0.64 -3.55 -5.00
N ALA A 314 0.79 -2.24 -4.76
CA ALA A 314 -0.34 -1.32 -4.58
C ALA A 314 -1.27 -1.22 -5.81
N ALA A 315 -0.78 -1.55 -6.99
CA ALA A 315 -1.56 -1.54 -8.23
C ALA A 315 -2.21 -2.90 -8.54
N THR A 316 -2.10 -3.88 -7.65
CA THR A 316 -2.71 -5.21 -7.83
C THR A 316 -4.20 -5.14 -7.52
N ASP A 317 -5.01 -5.62 -8.45
CA ASP A 317 -6.45 -5.74 -8.27
C ASP A 317 -6.78 -7.15 -7.77
N VAL A 318 -7.47 -7.22 -6.64
CA VAL A 318 -7.84 -8.47 -5.95
C VAL A 318 -9.26 -8.89 -6.28
N SER A 319 -10.06 -7.99 -6.87
CA SER A 319 -11.51 -8.20 -7.06
C SER A 319 -11.87 -9.17 -8.19
N ALA A 320 -10.92 -9.54 -9.03
CA ALA A 320 -11.17 -10.44 -10.14
C ALA A 320 -10.79 -11.88 -9.76
N ARG A 321 -11.76 -12.79 -9.83
CA ARG A 321 -11.49 -14.24 -9.81
C ARG A 321 -10.85 -14.64 -11.14
N GLY A 322 -9.61 -15.11 -11.10
CA GLY A 322 -8.89 -15.46 -12.31
C GLY A 322 -8.36 -16.87 -12.33
N VAL A 323 -8.13 -17.32 -13.55
CA VAL A 323 -7.46 -18.57 -13.85
C VAL A 323 -6.03 -18.23 -14.24
N ASP A 324 -5.05 -18.80 -13.56
CA ASP A 324 -3.64 -18.71 -13.96
C ASP A 324 -3.45 -19.46 -15.30
N ASP A 325 -2.74 -18.85 -16.24
CA ASP A 325 -2.45 -19.45 -17.58
C ASP A 325 -1.37 -20.54 -17.55
N GLY A 326 -0.87 -20.89 -16.37
CA GLY A 326 0.07 -22.00 -16.16
C GLY A 326 1.49 -21.81 -16.70
N ARG A 327 1.83 -20.66 -17.30
CA ARG A 327 3.14 -20.49 -17.93
C ARG A 327 4.25 -20.11 -16.96
N VAL A 328 5.31 -20.90 -16.94
CA VAL A 328 6.56 -20.51 -16.25
C VAL A 328 7.20 -19.36 -17.02
N PRO A 329 7.55 -18.25 -16.36
CA PRO A 329 8.17 -17.12 -17.03
C PRO A 329 9.50 -17.52 -17.68
N PRO A 330 9.72 -17.25 -18.96
CA PRO A 330 11.02 -17.48 -19.58
C PRO A 330 12.07 -16.56 -18.98
N GLY A 331 13.33 -17.04 -18.84
CA GLY A 331 14.49 -16.21 -18.52
C GLY A 331 14.80 -16.01 -17.03
N LEU A 332 14.41 -16.95 -16.18
CA LEU A 332 15.04 -17.08 -14.87
C LEU A 332 16.45 -17.64 -15.07
N GLY A 333 17.47 -16.83 -14.76
CA GLY A 333 18.86 -17.29 -14.82
C GLY A 333 19.08 -18.51 -13.93
N SER A 334 19.97 -19.43 -14.35
CA SER A 334 20.34 -20.59 -13.53
C SER A 334 20.92 -20.12 -12.18
N GLY A 335 20.39 -20.67 -11.07
CA GLY A 335 20.86 -20.35 -9.72
C GLY A 335 20.12 -19.22 -9.03
N ALA A 336 19.01 -18.72 -9.57
CA ALA A 336 18.16 -17.77 -8.89
C ALA A 336 17.50 -18.40 -7.65
N LEU A 337 17.39 -17.62 -6.58
CA LEU A 337 16.59 -17.96 -5.41
C LEU A 337 15.15 -17.53 -5.67
N VAL A 338 14.23 -18.47 -5.66
CA VAL A 338 12.78 -18.19 -5.84
C VAL A 338 12.08 -18.28 -4.48
N VAL A 339 11.46 -17.19 -4.09
CA VAL A 339 10.63 -17.11 -2.88
C VAL A 339 9.18 -16.98 -3.31
N VAL A 340 8.39 -18.01 -3.05
CA VAL A 340 6.95 -18.04 -3.36
C VAL A 340 6.16 -17.64 -2.13
N LEU A 341 5.37 -16.58 -2.21
CA LEU A 341 4.51 -16.10 -1.14
C LEU A 341 3.05 -16.41 -1.52
N SER A 342 2.42 -17.33 -0.82
CA SER A 342 1.08 -17.81 -1.15
C SER A 342 0.35 -18.33 0.10
N PRO A 343 -0.99 -18.14 0.20
CA PRO A 343 -1.80 -18.85 1.20
C PRO A 343 -1.93 -20.33 0.88
N LEU A 344 -1.44 -20.78 -0.29
CA LEU A 344 -1.46 -22.18 -0.74
C LEU A 344 -2.88 -22.79 -0.80
N VAL A 345 -3.86 -21.95 -1.08
CA VAL A 345 -5.25 -22.36 -1.25
C VAL A 345 -5.55 -22.73 -2.71
N ALA A 346 -4.83 -22.16 -3.66
CA ALA A 346 -4.89 -22.53 -5.08
C ALA A 346 -3.71 -23.42 -5.45
N ALA A 347 -3.96 -24.47 -6.24
CA ALA A 347 -2.91 -25.40 -6.69
C ALA A 347 -1.86 -24.73 -7.58
N ALA A 348 -2.22 -23.65 -8.28
CA ALA A 348 -1.37 -22.97 -9.23
C ALA A 348 -0.02 -22.52 -8.65
N ALA A 349 -0.02 -21.90 -7.47
CA ALA A 349 1.21 -21.45 -6.82
C ALA A 349 2.15 -22.61 -6.46
N LEU A 350 1.58 -23.71 -6.00
CA LEU A 350 2.32 -24.93 -5.66
C LEU A 350 2.88 -25.62 -6.90
N GLN A 351 2.12 -25.70 -7.98
CA GLN A 351 2.59 -26.25 -9.27
C GLN A 351 3.77 -25.42 -9.78
N ARG A 352 3.71 -24.10 -9.71
CA ARG A 352 4.79 -23.21 -10.09
C ARG A 352 6.05 -23.43 -9.25
N ALA A 353 5.88 -23.52 -7.93
CA ALA A 353 7.01 -23.81 -7.03
C ALA A 353 7.69 -25.14 -7.39
N PHE A 354 6.89 -26.16 -7.65
CA PHE A 354 7.36 -27.48 -8.04
C PHE A 354 8.10 -27.47 -9.39
N GLU A 355 7.55 -26.81 -10.41
CA GLU A 355 8.19 -26.66 -11.71
C GLU A 355 9.53 -25.94 -11.61
N MET A 356 9.60 -24.85 -10.86
CA MET A 356 10.85 -24.12 -10.66
C MET A 356 11.90 -24.97 -9.94
N ALA A 357 11.50 -25.74 -8.93
CA ALA A 357 12.40 -26.66 -8.24
C ALA A 357 12.93 -27.74 -9.20
N ARG A 358 12.08 -28.29 -10.08
CA ARG A 358 12.50 -29.26 -11.10
C ARG A 358 13.47 -28.68 -12.14
N HIS A 359 13.37 -27.39 -12.42
CA HIS A 359 14.34 -26.68 -13.29
C HIS A 359 15.65 -26.30 -12.58
N GLY A 360 15.85 -26.77 -11.34
CA GLY A 360 17.10 -26.57 -10.60
C GLY A 360 17.23 -25.22 -9.90
N HIS A 361 16.13 -24.48 -9.73
CA HIS A 361 16.12 -23.27 -8.90
C HIS A 361 16.03 -23.63 -7.41
N ALA A 362 16.70 -22.84 -6.58
CA ALA A 362 16.49 -22.89 -5.14
C ALA A 362 15.13 -22.26 -4.83
N VAL A 363 14.16 -23.04 -4.37
CA VAL A 363 12.80 -22.58 -4.09
C VAL A 363 12.52 -22.64 -2.60
N VAL A 364 11.93 -21.57 -2.06
CA VAL A 364 11.35 -21.52 -0.71
C VAL A 364 9.92 -21.04 -0.83
N VAL A 365 9.02 -21.69 -0.12
CA VAL A 365 7.61 -21.29 -0.07
C VAL A 365 7.33 -20.65 1.28
N ILE A 366 6.75 -19.46 1.26
CA ILE A 366 6.27 -18.75 2.43
C ILE A 366 4.76 -18.90 2.47
N ASP A 367 4.29 -19.56 3.50
CA ASP A 367 2.87 -19.71 3.77
C ASP A 367 2.32 -18.44 4.42
N THR A 368 1.46 -17.74 3.69
CA THR A 368 0.86 -16.47 4.11
C THR A 368 -0.57 -16.63 4.60
N LEU A 369 -1.06 -17.86 4.77
CA LEU A 369 -2.40 -18.09 5.30
C LEU A 369 -2.47 -17.59 6.75
N PRO A 370 -3.41 -16.68 7.08
CA PRO A 370 -3.59 -16.23 8.45
C PRO A 370 -3.92 -17.39 9.38
N PRO A 371 -3.29 -17.49 10.58
CA PRO A 371 -3.53 -18.58 11.52
C PRO A 371 -4.94 -18.54 12.11
N ASP A 372 -5.56 -17.35 12.11
CA ASP A 372 -6.80 -17.05 12.82
C ASP A 372 -8.06 -17.20 11.95
N ILE A 373 -7.94 -17.81 10.76
CA ILE A 373 -9.12 -18.12 9.96
C ILE A 373 -9.92 -19.20 10.68
N THR A 374 -10.89 -18.73 11.44
CA THR A 374 -11.74 -19.58 12.26
C THR A 374 -12.97 -20.05 11.49
N ARG A 375 -13.64 -21.06 12.07
CA ARG A 375 -14.91 -21.57 11.57
C ARG A 375 -16.00 -20.49 11.48
N ASN A 376 -15.87 -19.39 12.20
CA ASN A 376 -16.86 -18.32 12.29
C ASN A 376 -16.78 -17.31 11.13
N ASP A 377 -15.71 -17.34 10.31
CA ASP A 377 -15.56 -16.47 9.13
C ASP A 377 -16.49 -16.90 7.98
N PHE A 378 -17.15 -18.07 8.09
CA PHE A 378 -18.10 -18.59 7.12
C PHE A 378 -19.51 -18.69 7.71
N THR A 379 -20.44 -17.97 7.10
CA THR A 379 -21.85 -17.92 7.56
C THR A 379 -22.63 -19.17 7.18
N ASP A 380 -22.34 -19.77 6.01
CA ASP A 380 -23.01 -21.00 5.55
C ASP A 380 -22.26 -22.24 6.06
N PRO A 381 -22.96 -23.22 6.67
CA PRO A 381 -22.38 -24.50 7.05
C PRO A 381 -21.74 -25.27 5.89
N ARG A 382 -22.23 -25.10 4.67
CA ARG A 382 -21.66 -25.72 3.47
C ARG A 382 -20.29 -25.16 3.16
N ASP A 383 -20.14 -23.85 3.26
CA ASP A 383 -18.85 -23.16 3.06
C ASP A 383 -17.84 -23.58 4.13
N GLN A 384 -18.28 -23.78 5.36
CA GLN A 384 -17.44 -24.30 6.44
C GLN A 384 -16.90 -25.71 6.12
N VAL A 385 -17.75 -26.59 5.57
CA VAL A 385 -17.34 -27.95 5.19
C VAL A 385 -16.39 -27.89 3.99
N ALA A 386 -16.72 -27.10 2.97
CA ALA A 386 -15.88 -26.89 1.78
C ALA A 386 -14.49 -26.37 2.18
N TRP A 387 -14.44 -25.40 3.08
CA TRP A 387 -13.18 -24.87 3.61
C TRP A 387 -12.36 -25.94 4.34
N ARG A 388 -12.99 -26.76 5.17
CA ARG A 388 -12.30 -27.86 5.87
C ARG A 388 -11.72 -28.87 4.90
N ILE A 389 -12.47 -29.25 3.87
CA ILE A 389 -11.98 -30.12 2.80
C ILE A 389 -10.77 -29.48 2.12
N ARG A 390 -10.86 -28.20 1.76
CA ARG A 390 -9.75 -27.47 1.11
C ARG A 390 -8.50 -27.41 2.00
N LEU A 391 -8.64 -27.23 3.31
CA LEU A 391 -7.51 -27.26 4.23
C LEU A 391 -6.85 -28.66 4.31
N LEU A 392 -7.62 -29.75 4.26
CA LEU A 392 -7.09 -31.10 4.22
C LEU A 392 -6.34 -31.39 2.91
N GLU A 393 -6.89 -30.96 1.78
CA GLU A 393 -6.22 -31.04 0.47
C GLU A 393 -4.91 -30.24 0.48
N ARG A 394 -4.96 -29.01 0.98
CA ARG A 394 -3.79 -28.16 1.15
C ARG A 394 -2.69 -28.83 1.98
N GLN A 395 -3.05 -29.47 3.09
CA GLN A 395 -2.07 -30.20 3.91
C GLN A 395 -1.40 -31.34 3.16
N ARG A 396 -2.13 -32.05 2.29
CA ARG A 396 -1.57 -33.10 1.44
C ARG A 396 -0.62 -32.50 0.39
N GLU A 397 -0.98 -31.40 -0.21
CA GLU A 397 -0.16 -30.70 -1.19
C GLU A 397 1.14 -30.15 -0.55
N LEU A 398 1.05 -29.61 0.66
CA LEU A 398 2.21 -29.16 1.44
C LEU A 398 3.21 -30.28 1.73
N ARG A 399 2.71 -31.45 2.16
CA ARG A 399 3.56 -32.63 2.40
C ARG A 399 4.29 -33.04 1.12
N ARG A 400 3.59 -33.13 -0.01
CA ARG A 400 4.18 -33.47 -1.30
C ARG A 400 5.33 -32.53 -1.71
N ILE A 401 5.15 -31.24 -1.49
CA ILE A 401 6.21 -30.26 -1.78
C ILE A 401 7.39 -30.41 -0.84
N GLN A 402 7.14 -30.65 0.44
CA GLN A 402 8.18 -30.90 1.43
C GLN A 402 8.96 -32.20 1.14
N ASP A 403 8.27 -33.26 0.68
CA ASP A 403 8.87 -34.52 0.28
C ASP A 403 9.83 -34.38 -0.91
N VAL A 404 9.56 -33.42 -1.81
CA VAL A 404 10.46 -33.06 -2.91
C VAL A 404 11.63 -32.18 -2.43
N GLY A 405 11.62 -31.81 -1.16
CA GLY A 405 12.69 -31.02 -0.56
C GLY A 405 12.52 -29.52 -0.64
N VAL A 406 11.38 -28.99 -1.02
CA VAL A 406 11.08 -27.54 -0.99
C VAL A 406 10.64 -27.14 0.42
N PRO A 407 11.36 -26.25 1.11
CA PRO A 407 10.96 -25.80 2.45
C PRO A 407 9.70 -24.92 2.36
N VAL A 408 8.78 -25.15 3.30
CA VAL A 408 7.61 -24.31 3.51
C VAL A 408 7.71 -23.67 4.89
N VAL A 409 7.75 -22.36 4.94
CA VAL A 409 7.90 -21.58 6.17
C VAL A 409 6.63 -20.77 6.41
N PRO A 410 5.93 -20.96 7.53
CA PRO A 410 4.78 -20.12 7.85
C PRO A 410 5.24 -18.71 8.21
N TRP A 411 4.58 -17.69 7.64
CA TRP A 411 4.83 -16.31 8.03
C TRP A 411 4.02 -15.96 9.27
N ARG A 412 4.70 -15.71 10.38
CA ARG A 412 4.10 -15.35 11.67
C ARG A 412 4.56 -14.00 12.18
N GLY A 413 4.90 -13.09 11.28
CA GLY A 413 5.44 -11.77 11.61
C GLY A 413 6.96 -11.66 11.39
N PRO A 414 7.58 -10.63 11.93
CA PRO A 414 8.98 -10.25 11.64
C PRO A 414 10.01 -11.35 11.85
N GLY A 415 9.87 -12.15 12.93
CA GLY A 415 10.79 -13.26 13.22
C GLY A 415 10.79 -14.40 12.18
N SER A 416 9.77 -14.46 11.33
CA SER A 416 9.67 -15.49 10.29
C SER A 416 10.72 -15.35 9.21
N LEU A 417 11.22 -14.15 8.95
CA LEU A 417 12.28 -13.96 7.97
C LEU A 417 13.59 -14.61 8.42
N ASP A 418 13.91 -14.58 9.71
CA ASP A 418 15.10 -15.27 10.23
C ASP A 418 15.01 -16.79 9.99
N LEU A 419 13.82 -17.36 10.11
CA LEU A 419 13.58 -18.76 9.79
C LEU A 419 13.76 -19.03 8.30
N VAL A 420 13.22 -18.16 7.44
CA VAL A 420 13.39 -18.25 5.99
C VAL A 420 14.89 -18.16 5.63
N LEU A 421 15.59 -17.17 6.16
CA LEU A 421 17.01 -16.97 5.88
C LEU A 421 17.87 -18.11 6.41
N ARG A 422 17.57 -18.68 7.59
CA ARG A 422 18.26 -19.87 8.12
C ARG A 422 18.02 -21.10 7.26
N GLU A 423 16.80 -21.30 6.80
CA GLU A 423 16.46 -22.42 5.94
C GLU A 423 17.15 -22.31 4.57
N LEU A 424 17.25 -21.09 4.05
CA LEU A 424 18.04 -20.77 2.86
C LEU A 424 19.56 -21.01 3.06
N ALA A 425 20.08 -20.65 4.24
CA ALA A 425 21.49 -20.83 4.57
C ALA A 425 21.88 -22.31 4.78
N ARG A 426 20.97 -23.14 5.26
CA ARG A 426 21.21 -24.58 5.47
C ARG A 426 21.32 -25.39 4.19
N ARG A 427 20.93 -24.82 3.04
CA ARG A 427 20.96 -25.48 1.73
C ARG A 427 21.89 -24.78 0.76
N PRO A 428 23.24 -24.91 0.89
CA PRO A 428 24.15 -24.48 -0.14
C PRO A 428 23.91 -25.37 -1.36
N GLY A 429 23.25 -24.77 -2.41
CA GLY A 429 23.25 -25.30 -3.78
C GLY A 429 23.18 -26.83 -3.92
N ALA A 430 22.12 -27.46 -3.45
CA ALA A 430 21.87 -28.84 -3.81
C ALA A 430 21.60 -28.88 -5.32
N ALA A 431 22.63 -29.15 -6.09
CA ALA A 431 22.53 -29.63 -7.45
C ALA A 431 21.69 -30.91 -7.42
N ILE A 432 20.38 -30.78 -7.53
CA ILE A 432 19.48 -31.91 -7.75
C ILE A 432 19.76 -32.40 -9.17
N GLY A 433 20.39 -33.56 -9.27
CA GLY A 433 20.30 -34.35 -10.45
C GLY A 433 21.53 -34.38 -11.36
N ARG A 434 22.52 -35.15 -11.00
CA ARG A 434 23.08 -36.13 -11.89
C ARG A 434 22.88 -37.47 -11.21
N ARG A 435 21.83 -38.19 -11.57
CA ARG A 435 21.84 -39.66 -11.56
C ARG A 435 22.27 -40.12 -12.94
N PRO A 436 23.09 -41.13 -12.99
CA PRO A 436 23.70 -41.68 -14.23
C PRO A 436 22.68 -42.23 -15.20
#